data_8069c92d0e942a0a8e494681d111520a
#
_entry.id   8069c92d0e942a0a8e494681d111520a
#
_cell.length_a   1.000
_cell.length_b   1.000
_cell.length_c   1.000
_cell.angle_alpha   90.00
_cell.angle_beta   90.00
_cell.angle_gamma   90.00
#
_symmetry.space_group_name_H-M   'P 1'
#
loop_
_entity.id
_entity.type
_entity.pdbx_description
1 polymer ?
#
loop_
_entity_poly.entity_id
_entity_poly.type
_entity_poly.pdbx_seq_one_letter_code
_entity_poly.pdbx_strand_id
1 'polypeptide(L)'
;MGAAPSGSQNYGGLAGETVFRWDKTDTDDDKISNCKDSDDDNDGWSDETEIKCGTDPLDYFDVPLDRDSDGIASCEDENDDEVYVSPLLTPNVTGPESTWKIKNIEQYTTSNVKVYDRNGFLVFEKNNYQNDWTGNRLDTGKLLRVGSYYYLIEISETNKIKKGWLYITY
;
A
#
# COMPACT_ATOMS: atom_id res chain seq x y z
N MET A 1 13.12 -51.65 -7.68
CA MET A 1 12.72 -50.48 -6.86
C MET A 1 13.27 -49.27 -7.55
N GLY A 2 12.50 -48.65 -8.40
CA GLY A 2 12.89 -47.45 -9.14
C GLY A 2 12.14 -46.25 -8.58
N ALA A 3 12.91 -45.25 -8.14
CA ALA A 3 12.38 -43.99 -7.74
C ALA A 3 11.81 -43.26 -8.96
N ALA A 4 10.61 -42.69 -8.82
CA ALA A 4 10.00 -41.83 -9.82
C ALA A 4 10.80 -40.51 -9.92
N PRO A 5 11.03 -39.97 -11.12
CA PRO A 5 11.66 -38.68 -11.27
C PRO A 5 10.64 -37.59 -10.98
N SER A 6 11.02 -36.62 -10.16
CA SER A 6 10.32 -35.36 -9.99
C SER A 6 10.22 -34.64 -11.33
N GLY A 7 8.98 -34.47 -11.82
CA GLY A 7 8.72 -33.87 -13.12
C GLY A 7 8.88 -32.38 -13.09
N SER A 8 9.78 -31.86 -13.89
CA SER A 8 9.89 -30.45 -14.21
C SER A 8 8.65 -29.98 -14.99
N GLN A 9 8.08 -28.89 -14.55
CA GLN A 9 6.95 -28.23 -15.19
C GLN A 9 7.44 -27.55 -16.48
N ASN A 10 6.97 -28.02 -17.63
CA ASN A 10 7.19 -27.36 -18.92
C ASN A 10 5.94 -26.59 -19.34
N TYR A 11 5.92 -25.32 -19.11
CA TYR A 11 4.99 -24.41 -19.76
C TYR A 11 5.47 -24.08 -21.18
N GLY A 12 5.06 -24.84 -22.15
CA GLY A 12 5.41 -24.62 -23.55
C GLY A 12 4.45 -25.36 -24.46
N GLY A 13 3.22 -24.85 -24.60
CA GLY A 13 2.21 -25.44 -25.48
C GLY A 13 2.45 -25.09 -26.93
N LEU A 14 2.86 -26.02 -27.77
CA LEU A 14 2.62 -25.97 -29.21
C LEU A 14 1.25 -26.54 -29.51
N ALA A 15 0.49 -25.86 -30.36
CA ALA A 15 -0.84 -26.23 -30.79
C ALA A 15 -0.88 -27.65 -31.37
N GLY A 16 -1.69 -28.53 -30.79
CA GLY A 16 -2.10 -29.78 -31.45
C GLY A 16 -2.14 -31.06 -30.63
N GLU A 17 -1.72 -31.07 -29.36
CA GLU A 17 -1.89 -32.28 -28.52
C GLU A 17 -2.81 -31.97 -27.33
N THR A 18 -3.98 -32.63 -27.33
CA THR A 18 -4.86 -32.74 -26.17
C THR A 18 -4.16 -33.62 -25.13
N VAL A 19 -3.25 -33.07 -24.37
CA VAL A 19 -2.76 -33.73 -23.17
C VAL A 19 -3.84 -33.59 -22.11
N PHE A 20 -4.68 -34.62 -21.97
CA PHE A 20 -5.54 -34.75 -20.79
C PHE A 20 -4.63 -35.03 -19.60
N ARG A 21 -4.05 -33.95 -19.00
CA ARG A 21 -3.51 -34.03 -17.68
C ARG A 21 -4.69 -33.92 -16.71
N TRP A 22 -4.92 -35.03 -16.04
CA TRP A 22 -5.78 -35.05 -14.86
C TRP A 22 -4.95 -34.40 -13.71
N ASP A 23 -4.79 -33.11 -13.77
CA ASP A 23 -4.30 -32.38 -12.59
C ASP A 23 -5.48 -32.36 -11.63
N LYS A 24 -5.31 -33.07 -10.51
CA LYS A 24 -6.25 -33.15 -9.41
C LYS A 24 -5.69 -32.40 -8.20
N THR A 25 -4.66 -31.57 -8.41
CA THR A 25 -4.19 -30.67 -7.37
C THR A 25 -5.28 -29.66 -7.10
N ASP A 26 -5.59 -29.49 -5.86
CA ASP A 26 -6.54 -28.58 -5.26
C ASP A 26 -5.79 -28.10 -4.01
N THR A 27 -5.17 -26.91 -4.10
CA THR A 27 -4.18 -26.46 -3.12
C THR A 27 -4.84 -25.97 -1.85
N ASP A 28 -5.99 -25.32 -1.96
CA ASP A 28 -6.76 -24.77 -0.86
C ASP A 28 -7.90 -25.67 -0.36
N ASP A 29 -8.10 -26.85 -1.00
CA ASP A 29 -9.15 -27.82 -0.66
C ASP A 29 -10.60 -27.29 -0.85
N ASP A 30 -10.85 -26.32 -1.73
CA ASP A 30 -12.16 -25.73 -2.00
C ASP A 30 -13.03 -26.59 -2.96
N LYS A 31 -12.45 -27.64 -3.58
CA LYS A 31 -13.04 -28.60 -4.55
C LYS A 31 -13.05 -28.10 -5.99
N ILE A 32 -12.39 -27.02 -6.28
CA ILE A 32 -12.02 -26.59 -7.62
C ILE A 32 -10.57 -27.04 -7.81
N SER A 33 -10.23 -27.63 -8.93
CA SER A 33 -8.84 -28.00 -9.17
C SER A 33 -8.07 -26.80 -9.69
N ASN A 34 -6.80 -26.66 -9.35
CA ASN A 34 -5.90 -25.57 -9.76
C ASN A 34 -5.98 -25.19 -11.25
N CYS A 35 -6.26 -26.15 -12.15
CA CYS A 35 -6.42 -25.85 -13.58
C CYS A 35 -7.72 -25.12 -13.94
N LYS A 36 -8.62 -24.92 -13.00
CA LYS A 36 -9.93 -24.27 -13.16
C LYS A 36 -10.18 -23.20 -12.13
N ASP A 37 -9.34 -23.15 -11.13
CA ASP A 37 -9.32 -22.11 -10.15
C ASP A 37 -8.66 -20.85 -10.70
N SER A 38 -8.93 -19.74 -10.17
CA SER A 38 -8.30 -18.47 -10.49
C SER A 38 -7.51 -17.89 -9.31
N ASP A 39 -7.53 -18.59 -8.16
CA ASP A 39 -6.87 -18.24 -6.91
C ASP A 39 -6.59 -19.58 -6.21
N ASP A 40 -5.50 -20.25 -6.63
CA ASP A 40 -5.22 -21.66 -6.35
C ASP A 40 -4.95 -21.94 -4.86
N ASP A 41 -4.52 -20.95 -4.08
CA ASP A 41 -4.24 -21.08 -2.65
C ASP A 41 -5.19 -20.29 -1.74
N ASN A 42 -6.14 -19.53 -2.36
CA ASN A 42 -7.22 -18.78 -1.72
C ASN A 42 -6.69 -17.73 -0.69
N ASP A 43 -5.60 -17.04 -1.06
CA ASP A 43 -5.05 -15.93 -0.28
C ASP A 43 -5.74 -14.59 -0.60
N GLY A 44 -6.53 -14.54 -1.67
CA GLY A 44 -7.29 -13.38 -2.14
C GLY A 44 -6.66 -12.67 -3.34
N TRP A 45 -5.51 -13.14 -3.83
CA TRP A 45 -4.91 -12.70 -5.08
C TRP A 45 -5.16 -13.75 -6.16
N SER A 46 -5.21 -13.32 -7.41
CA SER A 46 -5.37 -14.28 -8.50
C SER A 46 -4.03 -14.81 -8.97
N ASP A 47 -3.98 -16.06 -9.42
CA ASP A 47 -2.79 -16.68 -10.02
C ASP A 47 -2.16 -15.79 -11.10
N GLU A 48 -3.00 -15.12 -11.92
CA GLU A 48 -2.53 -14.23 -12.98
C GLU A 48 -1.76 -13.04 -12.40
N THR A 49 -2.29 -12.43 -11.34
CA THR A 49 -1.65 -11.31 -10.64
C THR A 49 -0.36 -11.77 -9.98
N GLU A 50 -0.37 -12.91 -9.31
CA GLU A 50 0.76 -13.46 -8.62
C GLU A 50 1.92 -13.80 -9.56
N ILE A 51 1.65 -14.53 -10.63
CA ILE A 51 2.63 -14.83 -11.68
C ILE A 51 3.24 -13.55 -12.25
N LYS A 52 2.40 -12.52 -12.47
CA LYS A 52 2.84 -11.23 -13.00
C LYS A 52 3.71 -10.46 -12.03
N CYS A 53 3.39 -10.52 -10.75
CA CYS A 53 4.13 -9.86 -9.66
C CYS A 53 5.33 -10.66 -9.17
N GLY A 54 5.42 -11.94 -9.53
CA GLY A 54 6.54 -12.83 -9.22
C GLY A 54 6.41 -13.54 -7.89
N THR A 55 5.20 -13.72 -7.38
CA THR A 55 4.85 -14.56 -6.23
C THR A 55 4.40 -15.97 -6.68
N ASP A 56 4.24 -16.90 -5.76
CA ASP A 56 3.89 -18.30 -6.02
C ASP A 56 2.39 -18.52 -5.79
N PRO A 57 1.58 -18.78 -6.86
CA PRO A 57 0.12 -19.00 -6.76
C PRO A 57 -0.32 -20.21 -5.94
N LEU A 58 0.61 -20.95 -5.37
CA LEU A 58 0.35 -22.15 -4.57
C LEU A 58 0.77 -22.00 -3.11
N ASP A 59 1.29 -20.84 -2.74
CA ASP A 59 1.77 -20.54 -1.37
C ASP A 59 1.00 -19.39 -0.76
N TYR A 60 -0.06 -19.68 0.00
CA TYR A 60 -0.92 -18.74 0.72
C TYR A 60 -0.19 -17.59 1.45
N PHE A 61 1.10 -17.75 1.75
CA PHE A 61 1.87 -16.72 2.47
C PHE A 61 2.79 -15.91 1.55
N ASP A 62 2.93 -16.25 0.28
CA ASP A 62 3.75 -15.52 -0.70
C ASP A 62 2.90 -14.56 -1.53
N VAL A 63 2.29 -13.60 -0.87
CA VAL A 63 1.34 -12.63 -1.44
C VAL A 63 2.04 -11.51 -2.23
N PRO A 64 1.45 -11.01 -3.32
CA PRO A 64 1.91 -9.80 -3.99
C PRO A 64 1.94 -8.58 -3.06
N LEU A 65 2.96 -7.75 -3.22
CA LEU A 65 3.05 -6.50 -2.47
C LEU A 65 1.93 -5.55 -2.89
N ASP A 66 1.17 -5.04 -1.93
CA ASP A 66 0.18 -3.96 -2.08
C ASP A 66 0.50 -2.89 -1.04
N ARG A 67 1.21 -1.82 -1.45
CA ARG A 67 1.72 -0.80 -0.53
C ARG A 67 0.65 0.11 0.02
N ASP A 68 -0.32 0.44 -0.79
CA ASP A 68 -1.34 1.39 -0.37
C ASP A 68 -2.62 0.72 0.11
N SER A 69 -2.67 -0.62 0.04
CA SER A 69 -3.76 -1.47 0.50
C SER A 69 -5.10 -1.12 -0.15
N ASP A 70 -5.07 -0.87 -1.46
CA ASP A 70 -6.27 -0.61 -2.24
C ASP A 70 -6.81 -1.85 -2.97
N GLY A 71 -6.08 -2.98 -2.90
CA GLY A 71 -6.43 -4.26 -3.51
C GLY A 71 -5.90 -4.41 -4.94
N ILE A 72 -5.00 -3.53 -5.37
CA ILE A 72 -4.26 -3.66 -6.63
C ILE A 72 -2.79 -3.92 -6.27
N ALA A 73 -2.22 -4.98 -6.81
CA ALA A 73 -0.82 -5.31 -6.51
C ALA A 73 0.13 -4.22 -7.03
N SER A 74 1.16 -3.88 -6.23
CA SER A 74 2.14 -2.81 -6.55
C SER A 74 2.81 -2.97 -7.90
N CYS A 75 2.90 -4.18 -8.44
CA CYS A 75 3.47 -4.44 -9.76
C CYS A 75 2.52 -4.05 -10.90
N GLU A 76 1.23 -3.86 -10.62
CA GLU A 76 0.18 -3.50 -11.56
C GLU A 76 -0.38 -2.09 -11.31
N ASP A 77 -0.10 -1.51 -10.14
CA ASP A 77 -0.63 -0.22 -9.72
C ASP A 77 0.29 0.95 -10.09
N GLU A 78 -0.24 1.85 -10.94
CA GLU A 78 0.45 3.10 -11.30
C GLU A 78 0.50 4.13 -10.15
N ASN A 79 -0.35 3.97 -9.13
CA ASN A 79 -0.52 4.90 -8.01
C ASN A 79 -0.04 4.33 -6.65
N ASP A 80 0.59 3.19 -6.64
CA ASP A 80 1.09 2.47 -5.45
C ASP A 80 1.95 3.31 -4.49
N ASP A 81 2.58 4.35 -5.02
CA ASP A 81 3.38 5.32 -4.26
C ASP A 81 2.57 6.52 -3.74
N GLU A 82 1.26 6.54 -3.86
CA GLU A 82 0.52 7.75 -3.54
C GLU A 82 0.22 7.87 -2.04
N VAL A 83 0.54 9.04 -1.48
CA VAL A 83 0.12 9.42 -0.12
C VAL A 83 -1.20 10.19 -0.17
N TYR A 84 -2.14 9.81 0.69
CA TYR A 84 -3.45 10.48 0.80
C TYR A 84 -3.50 11.34 2.04
N VAL A 85 -3.66 12.64 1.82
CA VAL A 85 -3.57 13.64 2.89
C VAL A 85 -4.97 13.98 3.40
N SER A 86 -5.22 13.78 4.70
CA SER A 86 -6.45 14.27 5.33
C SER A 86 -6.54 15.80 5.22
N PRO A 87 -7.62 16.35 4.68
CA PRO A 87 -7.80 17.80 4.60
C PRO A 87 -8.18 18.44 5.94
N LEU A 88 -8.42 17.63 6.98
CA LEU A 88 -8.93 18.05 8.26
C LEU A 88 -8.06 17.54 9.41
N LEU A 89 -7.91 18.37 10.43
CA LEU A 89 -7.32 18.03 11.73
C LEU A 89 -8.21 18.61 12.85
N THR A 90 -8.58 17.76 13.82
CA THR A 90 -9.40 18.11 14.99
C THR A 90 -8.68 17.76 16.30
N PRO A 91 -7.74 18.59 16.78
CA PRO A 91 -6.80 18.23 17.85
C PRO A 91 -7.43 17.87 19.20
N ASN A 92 -8.63 18.34 19.51
CA ASN A 92 -9.26 18.19 20.82
C ASN A 92 -10.24 17.01 20.92
N VAL A 93 -10.34 16.19 19.88
CA VAL A 93 -11.18 14.98 19.91
C VAL A 93 -10.36 13.76 20.36
N THR A 94 -11.02 12.82 21.01
CA THR A 94 -10.43 11.51 21.27
C THR A 94 -10.70 10.60 20.09
N GLY A 95 -9.65 10.07 19.47
CA GLY A 95 -9.79 9.19 18.33
C GLY A 95 -8.74 9.44 17.24
N PRO A 96 -8.89 8.79 16.09
CA PRO A 96 -7.88 8.83 15.02
C PRO A 96 -7.69 10.24 14.42
N GLU A 97 -8.69 11.11 14.51
CA GLU A 97 -8.63 12.48 13.96
C GLU A 97 -7.93 13.49 14.89
N SER A 98 -7.54 13.08 16.09
CA SER A 98 -6.77 13.92 17.02
C SER A 98 -5.36 14.26 16.53
N THR A 99 -4.86 13.50 15.55
CA THR A 99 -3.58 13.74 14.86
C THR A 99 -3.82 13.85 13.36
N TRP A 100 -2.99 14.62 12.69
CA TRP A 100 -3.10 14.76 11.25
C TRP A 100 -2.68 13.48 10.54
N LYS A 101 -3.55 12.95 9.69
CA LYS A 101 -3.36 11.69 9.00
C LYS A 101 -2.96 11.90 7.55
N ILE A 102 -1.88 11.23 7.19
CA ILE A 102 -1.40 11.10 5.82
C ILE A 102 -1.21 9.60 5.59
N LYS A 103 -2.21 8.96 4.94
CA LYS A 103 -2.16 7.52 4.65
C LYS A 103 -0.91 7.23 3.82
N ASN A 104 -0.26 6.11 4.08
CA ASN A 104 0.94 5.60 3.42
C ASN A 104 2.24 6.40 3.66
N ILE A 105 2.24 7.47 4.45
CA ILE A 105 3.43 8.28 4.70
C ILE A 105 4.48 7.54 5.54
N GLU A 106 4.04 6.62 6.41
CA GLU A 106 4.90 5.85 7.29
C GLU A 106 5.90 4.95 6.56
N GLN A 107 5.61 4.62 5.32
CA GLN A 107 6.49 3.82 4.44
C GLN A 107 7.73 4.61 4.00
N TYR A 108 7.66 5.94 4.01
CA TYR A 108 8.68 6.82 3.46
C TYR A 108 9.53 7.43 4.58
N THR A 109 10.63 6.78 4.92
CA THR A 109 11.54 7.21 5.99
C THR A 109 12.26 8.52 5.70
N THR A 110 12.36 8.91 4.42
CA THR A 110 12.95 10.18 3.97
C THR A 110 11.91 11.25 3.69
N SER A 111 10.66 11.04 4.11
CA SER A 111 9.62 12.06 3.99
C SER A 111 9.92 13.28 4.85
N ASN A 112 9.69 14.48 4.29
CA ASN A 112 9.70 15.75 5.05
C ASN A 112 8.35 16.43 4.90
N VAL A 113 7.67 16.64 6.02
CA VAL A 113 6.34 17.26 6.08
C VAL A 113 6.45 18.64 6.70
N LYS A 114 5.99 19.66 5.97
CA LYS A 114 5.97 21.05 6.38
C LYS A 114 4.56 21.60 6.36
N VAL A 115 4.21 22.44 7.34
CA VAL A 115 2.95 23.19 7.37
C VAL A 115 3.23 24.67 7.60
N TYR A 116 2.53 25.51 6.84
CA TYR A 116 2.68 26.95 6.85
C TYR A 116 1.34 27.62 7.18
N ASP A 117 1.41 28.73 7.90
CA ASP A 117 0.24 29.58 8.12
C ASP A 117 -0.09 30.39 6.85
N ARG A 118 -1.23 31.12 6.88
CA ARG A 118 -1.70 31.97 5.77
C ARG A 118 -0.73 33.10 5.38
N ASN A 119 0.24 33.41 6.23
CA ASN A 119 1.28 34.43 5.96
C ASN A 119 2.58 33.80 5.42
N GLY A 120 2.61 32.48 5.25
CA GLY A 120 3.77 31.73 4.77
C GLY A 120 4.80 31.41 5.87
N PHE A 121 4.48 31.62 7.15
CA PHE A 121 5.38 31.22 8.24
C PHE A 121 5.27 29.72 8.50
N LEU A 122 6.42 29.06 8.59
CA LEU A 122 6.51 27.65 8.97
C LEU A 122 5.99 27.47 10.41
N VAL A 123 4.98 26.62 10.58
CA VAL A 123 4.38 26.33 11.89
C VAL A 123 4.62 24.91 12.37
N PHE A 124 4.93 24.00 11.44
CA PHE A 124 5.29 22.62 11.72
C PHE A 124 6.26 22.10 10.66
N GLU A 125 7.23 21.28 11.09
CA GLU A 125 8.12 20.51 10.22
C GLU A 125 8.50 19.21 10.91
N LYS A 126 8.47 18.11 10.16
CA LYS A 126 8.94 16.81 10.64
C LYS A 126 9.46 15.94 9.50
N ASN A 127 10.66 15.38 9.70
CA ASN A 127 11.19 14.30 8.88
C ASN A 127 10.64 12.97 9.37
N ASN A 128 10.46 12.01 8.46
CA ASN A 128 9.94 10.69 8.76
C ASN A 128 8.64 10.77 9.58
N TYR A 129 7.63 11.42 8.99
CA TYR A 129 6.37 11.70 9.65
C TYR A 129 5.59 10.42 9.94
N GLN A 130 5.08 10.28 11.18
CA GLN A 130 4.43 9.06 11.67
C GLN A 130 2.97 9.31 12.11
N ASN A 131 2.27 10.24 11.44
CA ASN A 131 0.87 10.56 11.75
C ASN A 131 0.60 10.97 13.22
N ASP A 132 1.55 11.65 13.83
CA ASP A 132 1.60 11.94 15.26
C ASP A 132 1.46 13.44 15.63
N TRP A 133 1.34 14.32 14.65
CA TRP A 133 1.17 15.74 14.92
C TRP A 133 -0.26 16.09 15.31
N THR A 134 -0.38 16.79 16.45
CA THR A 134 -1.65 17.20 17.06
C THR A 134 -2.00 18.68 16.83
N GLY A 135 -1.42 19.32 15.82
CA GLY A 135 -1.70 20.73 15.52
C GLY A 135 -0.97 21.74 16.41
N ASN A 136 0.12 21.33 17.07
CA ASN A 136 0.92 22.22 17.88
C ASN A 136 1.94 22.97 17.03
N ARG A 137 2.12 24.25 17.33
CA ARG A 137 3.13 25.10 16.71
C ARG A 137 4.54 24.71 17.14
N LEU A 138 5.45 24.64 16.19
CA LEU A 138 6.82 24.16 16.41
C LEU A 138 7.60 24.97 17.47
N ASP A 139 7.46 26.29 17.44
CA ASP A 139 8.23 27.23 18.29
C ASP A 139 7.68 27.38 19.71
N THR A 140 6.38 27.25 19.90
CA THR A 140 5.71 27.54 21.19
C THR A 140 5.05 26.31 21.83
N GLY A 141 4.90 25.21 21.09
CA GLY A 141 4.14 24.04 21.52
C GLY A 141 2.64 24.29 21.71
N LYS A 142 2.15 25.51 21.45
CA LYS A 142 0.74 25.85 21.60
C LYS A 142 -0.06 25.38 20.39
N LEU A 143 -1.31 24.98 20.61
CA LEU A 143 -2.24 24.64 19.54
C LEU A 143 -2.39 25.80 18.55
N LEU A 144 -2.40 25.47 17.27
CA LEU A 144 -2.67 26.41 16.19
C LEU A 144 -4.11 26.86 16.26
N ARG A 145 -4.41 28.02 15.75
CA ARG A 145 -5.79 28.55 15.68
C ARG A 145 -6.61 27.81 14.63
N VAL A 146 -7.92 27.80 14.79
CA VAL A 146 -8.86 27.38 13.74
C VAL A 146 -8.57 28.13 12.44
N GLY A 147 -8.49 27.40 11.34
CA GLY A 147 -8.28 28.01 10.03
C GLY A 147 -7.57 27.10 9.04
N SER A 148 -7.29 27.66 7.87
CA SER A 148 -6.59 26.97 6.78
C SER A 148 -5.09 27.15 6.87
N TYR A 149 -4.38 26.08 6.63
CA TYR A 149 -2.91 26.01 6.60
C TYR A 149 -2.47 25.37 5.30
N TYR A 150 -1.33 25.77 4.79
CA TYR A 150 -0.76 25.17 3.57
C TYR A 150 0.25 24.11 3.94
N TYR A 151 0.16 22.94 3.35
CA TYR A 151 1.16 21.90 3.57
C TYR A 151 2.01 21.64 2.33
N LEU A 152 3.23 21.19 2.58
CA LEU A 152 4.19 20.68 1.62
C LEU A 152 4.75 19.36 2.15
N ILE A 153 4.66 18.31 1.36
CA ILE A 153 5.22 16.99 1.65
C ILE A 153 6.22 16.66 0.55
N GLU A 154 7.46 16.44 0.93
CA GLU A 154 8.55 16.04 0.04
C GLU A 154 8.91 14.58 0.36
N ILE A 155 8.89 13.69 -0.65
CA ILE A 155 9.23 12.28 -0.51
C ILE A 155 10.44 12.01 -1.39
N SER A 156 11.62 11.92 -0.77
CA SER A 156 12.89 11.84 -1.51
C SER A 156 13.05 10.52 -2.24
N GLU A 157 12.50 9.40 -1.73
CA GLU A 157 12.56 8.09 -2.37
C GLU A 157 11.91 8.08 -3.76
N THR A 158 10.85 8.84 -3.93
CA THR A 158 10.08 8.88 -5.18
C THR A 158 10.24 10.17 -5.97
N ASN A 159 10.98 11.16 -5.44
CA ASN A 159 11.06 12.54 -5.96
C ASN A 159 9.68 13.22 -6.11
N LYS A 160 8.69 12.76 -5.35
CA LYS A 160 7.34 13.32 -5.38
C LYS A 160 7.21 14.46 -4.37
N ILE A 161 6.46 15.50 -4.79
CA ILE A 161 6.08 16.61 -3.92
C ILE A 161 4.56 16.72 -3.92
N LYS A 162 3.95 16.56 -2.74
CA LYS A 162 2.52 16.78 -2.55
C LYS A 162 2.28 18.06 -1.77
N LYS A 163 1.30 18.86 -2.20
CA LYS A 163 0.99 20.15 -1.60
C LYS A 163 -0.50 20.40 -1.63
N GLY A 164 -1.02 21.12 -0.64
CA GLY A 164 -2.43 21.42 -0.55
C GLY A 164 -2.80 22.19 0.70
N TRP A 165 -4.07 22.14 1.08
CA TRP A 165 -4.62 22.85 2.22
C TRP A 165 -5.10 21.88 3.30
N LEU A 166 -4.78 22.20 4.53
CA LEU A 166 -5.25 21.55 5.74
C LEU A 166 -6.13 22.54 6.50
N TYR A 167 -7.31 22.11 6.93
CA TYR A 167 -8.17 22.87 7.81
C TYR A 167 -8.09 22.35 9.25
N ILE A 168 -7.78 23.23 10.20
CA ILE A 168 -7.78 22.91 11.63
C ILE A 168 -9.03 23.45 12.27
N THR A 169 -9.75 22.62 13.02
CA THR A 169 -10.95 22.97 13.80
C THR A 169 -10.93 22.25 15.14
N TYR A 170 -11.78 22.70 16.08
CA TYR A 170 -11.93 22.13 17.42
C TYR A 170 -13.39 21.81 17.70
#